data_d7f129a02010618c96abfa155ca61a46
#
_entry.id   d7f129a02010618c96abfa155ca61a46
#
_cell.length_a   1.000
_cell.length_b   1.000
_cell.length_c   1.000
_cell.angle_alpha   90.00
_cell.angle_beta   90.00
_cell.angle_gamma   90.00
#
_symmetry.space_group_name_H-M   'P 1'
#
loop_
_entity.id
_entity.type
_entity.pdbx_description
1 polymer ?
#
loop_
_entity_poly.entity_id
_entity_poly.type
_entity_poly.pdbx_seq_one_letter_code
_entity_poly.pdbx_strand_id
1 'polypeptide(L)'
;MRKKCYIYTRVSTAAQTEGYSLEAQTERLRKYADYKEMEVVREYCDAGKSGKSITGRPEFQRMLQDVSEERDGVAFILVFKLSRFGRNAADVLNSLQFIQDYGVNLVCVEDGIDSSKDSGKLTITVLSAVAEIERENILVQTMEGRKQKAREGKWNGGQAPFGYDLDSRNSTLVVNEEEAEIVRIIYDRFVHTDMGADAICNYLNQRGYTKKKVRGHELNYFARGLIMKILDNPVYTGKIAYGKNVTEKVKGTRDEYRRVKTDDYLLADGLHEAIVDEETWEAAREKRKRTGVRFVKTHSLEHEHILTGLIRCPLCGGGMSGTVQRRQNKKTGEYKDTFYYR
;
A
#
# COMPACT_ATOMS: atom_id res chain seq x y z
N MET A 1 -26.99 -12.15 44.05
CA MET A 1 -26.42 -12.83 42.86
C MET A 1 -25.12 -12.16 42.51
N ARG A 2 -24.06 -12.93 42.22
CA ARG A 2 -22.79 -12.38 41.74
C ARG A 2 -23.02 -11.80 40.34
N LYS A 3 -22.39 -10.63 40.05
CA LYS A 3 -22.45 -10.03 38.70
C LYS A 3 -21.61 -10.86 37.75
N LYS A 4 -22.18 -11.22 36.60
CA LYS A 4 -21.47 -12.01 35.59
C LYS A 4 -20.60 -11.14 34.70
N CYS A 5 -19.45 -11.63 34.28
CA CYS A 5 -18.55 -10.93 33.42
C CYS A 5 -17.90 -11.84 32.35
N TYR A 6 -17.51 -11.21 31.24
CA TYR A 6 -16.59 -11.79 30.25
C TYR A 6 -15.18 -11.23 30.48
N ILE A 7 -14.20 -12.02 30.17
CA ILE A 7 -12.79 -11.60 30.07
C ILE A 7 -12.40 -11.56 28.59
N TYR A 8 -11.79 -10.46 28.16
CA TYR A 8 -11.21 -10.36 26.83
C TYR A 8 -9.72 -10.01 26.89
N THR A 9 -8.89 -10.81 26.22
CA THR A 9 -7.44 -10.65 26.14
C THR A 9 -6.96 -10.60 24.70
N ARG A 10 -5.92 -9.82 24.44
CA ARG A 10 -5.31 -9.69 23.11
C ARG A 10 -3.82 -9.39 23.20
N VAL A 11 -3.01 -10.06 22.38
CA VAL A 11 -1.63 -9.67 22.09
C VAL A 11 -1.43 -9.38 20.61
N SER A 12 -0.62 -8.37 20.30
CA SER A 12 -0.10 -8.15 18.95
C SER A 12 1.30 -8.74 18.85
N THR A 13 1.73 -9.14 17.64
CA THR A 13 3.08 -9.65 17.37
C THR A 13 4.21 -8.69 17.79
N ALA A 14 3.93 -7.40 17.95
CA ALA A 14 4.88 -6.39 18.43
C ALA A 14 4.88 -6.23 19.96
N ALA A 15 3.87 -6.71 20.67
CA ALA A 15 3.70 -6.49 22.13
C ALA A 15 4.37 -7.59 23.00
N GLN A 16 5.07 -8.54 22.40
CA GLN A 16 5.94 -9.46 23.14
C GLN A 16 7.11 -8.74 23.83
N THR A 17 7.36 -7.48 23.45
CA THR A 17 8.40 -6.62 24.06
C THR A 17 7.93 -5.87 25.30
N GLU A 18 6.61 -5.78 25.58
CA GLU A 18 6.07 -5.06 26.76
C GLU A 18 5.88 -5.94 28.02
N GLY A 19 6.37 -7.16 28.04
CA GLY A 19 6.51 -7.97 29.27
C GLY A 19 5.24 -8.60 29.85
N TYR A 20 4.06 -8.42 29.23
CA TYR A 20 2.84 -9.06 29.73
C TYR A 20 2.35 -10.16 28.76
N SER A 21 2.62 -11.43 29.13
CA SER A 21 2.07 -12.59 28.42
C SER A 21 0.54 -12.60 28.50
N LEU A 22 -0.12 -13.31 27.57
CA LEU A 22 -1.59 -13.55 27.64
C LEU A 22 -2.01 -14.14 28.97
N GLU A 23 -1.21 -15.07 29.48
CA GLU A 23 -1.45 -15.75 30.76
C GLU A 23 -1.42 -14.77 31.93
N ALA A 24 -0.44 -13.87 31.99
CA ALA A 24 -0.35 -12.86 33.03
C ALA A 24 -1.52 -11.86 32.98
N GLN A 25 -1.96 -11.47 31.76
CA GLN A 25 -3.14 -10.61 31.62
C GLN A 25 -4.41 -11.32 32.12
N THR A 26 -4.61 -12.57 31.71
CA THR A 26 -5.79 -13.37 32.09
C THR A 26 -5.83 -13.62 33.60
N GLU A 27 -4.69 -13.98 34.21
CA GLU A 27 -4.59 -14.18 35.64
C GLU A 27 -4.95 -12.92 36.44
N ARG A 28 -4.45 -11.76 35.99
CA ARG A 28 -4.75 -10.48 36.63
C ARG A 28 -6.22 -10.10 36.54
N LEU A 29 -6.85 -10.38 35.38
CA LEU A 29 -8.29 -10.16 35.17
C LEU A 29 -9.15 -11.08 36.05
N ARG A 30 -8.76 -12.35 36.21
CA ARG A 30 -9.43 -13.30 37.11
C ARG A 30 -9.33 -12.85 38.57
N LYS A 31 -8.13 -12.46 39.02
CA LYS A 31 -7.94 -11.90 40.37
C LYS A 31 -8.79 -10.66 40.64
N TYR A 32 -8.95 -9.79 39.62
CA TYR A 32 -9.83 -8.65 39.70
C TYR A 32 -11.31 -9.06 39.80
N ALA A 33 -11.73 -10.03 38.99
CA ALA A 33 -13.10 -10.56 39.03
C ALA A 33 -13.41 -11.15 40.43
N ASP A 34 -12.49 -11.95 40.98
CA ASP A 34 -12.62 -12.53 42.34
C ASP A 34 -12.70 -11.43 43.41
N TYR A 35 -11.83 -10.43 43.34
CA TYR A 35 -11.84 -9.28 44.27
C TYR A 35 -13.15 -8.50 44.22
N LYS A 36 -13.77 -8.41 43.04
CA LYS A 36 -15.07 -7.72 42.83
C LYS A 36 -16.27 -8.65 43.01
N GLU A 37 -16.05 -9.87 43.45
CA GLU A 37 -17.10 -10.92 43.59
C GLU A 37 -17.90 -11.13 42.29
N MET A 38 -17.24 -11.03 41.15
CA MET A 38 -17.83 -11.30 39.82
C MET A 38 -17.64 -12.76 39.44
N GLU A 39 -18.60 -13.29 38.69
CA GLU A 39 -18.54 -14.61 38.08
C GLU A 39 -18.01 -14.50 36.65
N VAL A 40 -16.86 -15.09 36.36
CA VAL A 40 -16.33 -15.18 35.00
C VAL A 40 -17.04 -16.29 34.24
N VAL A 41 -17.91 -15.92 33.31
CA VAL A 41 -18.72 -16.88 32.56
C VAL A 41 -17.94 -17.40 31.35
N ARG A 42 -17.19 -16.53 30.67
CA ARG A 42 -16.46 -16.88 29.45
C ARG A 42 -15.22 -16.00 29.27
N GLU A 43 -14.22 -16.58 28.60
CA GLU A 43 -12.98 -15.89 28.24
C GLU A 43 -12.78 -15.93 26.71
N TYR A 44 -12.45 -14.78 26.13
CA TYR A 44 -12.17 -14.62 24.71
C TYR A 44 -10.75 -14.15 24.52
N CYS A 45 -10.04 -14.75 23.55
CA CYS A 45 -8.63 -14.49 23.34
C CYS A 45 -8.29 -14.39 21.85
N ASP A 46 -7.83 -13.22 21.41
CA ASP A 46 -7.28 -12.99 20.07
C ASP A 46 -5.75 -13.00 20.12
N ALA A 47 -5.14 -14.18 20.02
CA ALA A 47 -3.69 -14.37 20.02
C ALA A 47 -3.09 -14.12 18.62
N GLY A 48 -2.05 -13.30 18.53
CA GLY A 48 -1.11 -13.25 17.41
C GLY A 48 -1.65 -12.66 16.08
N LYS A 49 -2.83 -12.07 16.03
CA LYS A 49 -3.34 -11.43 14.81
C LYS A 49 -3.10 -9.93 14.84
N SER A 50 -2.46 -9.43 13.77
CA SER A 50 -2.24 -7.99 13.59
C SER A 50 -3.60 -7.31 13.49
N GLY A 51 -3.85 -6.54 14.47
CA GLY A 51 -5.12 -5.96 14.68
C GLY A 51 -5.45 -4.78 13.73
N LYS A 52 -5.34 -4.83 12.39
CA LYS A 52 -5.65 -3.72 11.46
C LYS A 52 -7.13 -3.46 11.21
N SER A 53 -8.03 -4.34 11.59
CA SER A 53 -9.49 -4.14 11.50
C SER A 53 -10.23 -4.98 12.54
N ILE A 54 -11.48 -4.64 12.83
CA ILE A 54 -12.38 -5.46 13.65
C ILE A 54 -12.56 -6.85 13.02
N THR A 55 -12.54 -6.95 11.69
CA THR A 55 -12.58 -8.22 10.94
C THR A 55 -11.39 -9.16 11.23
N GLY A 56 -10.30 -8.68 11.80
CA GLY A 56 -9.14 -9.47 12.24
C GLY A 56 -9.21 -9.99 13.68
N ARG A 57 -10.34 -9.83 14.39
CA ARG A 57 -10.54 -10.17 15.80
C ARG A 57 -11.75 -11.08 15.99
N PRO A 58 -11.67 -12.35 15.58
CA PRO A 58 -12.83 -13.26 15.58
C PRO A 58 -13.42 -13.49 16.97
N GLU A 59 -12.57 -13.61 18.00
CA GLU A 59 -13.06 -13.82 19.37
C GLU A 59 -13.69 -12.54 19.95
N PHE A 60 -13.21 -11.36 19.57
CA PHE A 60 -13.88 -10.12 19.91
C PHE A 60 -15.26 -10.00 19.28
N GLN A 61 -15.38 -10.35 18.00
CA GLN A 61 -16.68 -10.36 17.32
C GLN A 61 -17.65 -11.35 17.94
N ARG A 62 -17.14 -12.55 18.27
CA ARG A 62 -17.93 -13.57 18.97
C ARG A 62 -18.40 -13.07 20.33
N MET A 63 -17.54 -12.41 21.10
CA MET A 63 -17.92 -11.80 22.38
C MET A 63 -19.03 -10.76 22.18
N LEU A 64 -18.93 -9.87 21.19
CA LEU A 64 -19.99 -8.90 20.90
C LEU A 64 -21.30 -9.57 20.45
N GLN A 65 -21.20 -10.64 19.68
CA GLN A 65 -22.37 -11.43 19.30
C GLN A 65 -23.05 -12.08 20.53
N ASP A 66 -22.27 -12.72 21.42
CA ASP A 66 -22.78 -13.33 22.64
C ASP A 66 -23.42 -12.27 23.58
N VAL A 67 -22.92 -11.02 23.57
CA VAL A 67 -23.54 -9.87 24.26
C VAL A 67 -24.87 -9.51 23.60
N SER A 68 -24.94 -9.41 22.27
CA SER A 68 -26.16 -9.03 21.56
C SER A 68 -27.28 -10.08 21.65
N GLU A 69 -26.90 -11.35 21.80
CA GLU A 69 -27.83 -12.45 22.01
C GLU A 69 -28.25 -12.61 23.49
N GLU A 70 -27.74 -11.75 24.38
CA GLU A 70 -27.94 -11.80 25.84
C GLU A 70 -27.74 -13.20 26.44
N ARG A 71 -26.88 -14.02 25.80
CA ARG A 71 -26.75 -15.45 26.00
C ARG A 71 -26.46 -15.85 27.43
N ASP A 72 -25.62 -15.10 28.12
CA ASP A 72 -25.15 -15.43 29.47
C ASP A 72 -25.58 -14.41 30.54
N GLY A 73 -26.25 -13.31 30.14
CA GLY A 73 -26.70 -12.22 31.02
C GLY A 73 -25.56 -11.54 31.75
N VAL A 74 -24.46 -11.25 31.04
CA VAL A 74 -23.28 -10.57 31.61
C VAL A 74 -23.54 -9.09 31.81
N ALA A 75 -22.98 -8.53 32.90
CA ALA A 75 -23.06 -7.12 33.21
C ALA A 75 -21.74 -6.35 32.94
N PHE A 76 -20.63 -7.09 32.79
CA PHE A 76 -19.31 -6.49 32.61
C PHE A 76 -18.46 -7.25 31.59
N ILE A 77 -17.64 -6.49 30.87
CA ILE A 77 -16.48 -7.01 30.11
C ILE A 77 -15.22 -6.47 30.79
N LEU A 78 -14.33 -7.38 31.14
CA LEU A 78 -13.04 -7.05 31.77
C LEU A 78 -11.94 -7.12 30.71
N VAL A 79 -11.16 -6.05 30.56
CA VAL A 79 -9.97 -6.00 29.72
C VAL A 79 -8.77 -5.50 30.51
N PHE A 80 -7.56 -5.88 30.10
CA PHE A 80 -6.35 -5.48 30.80
C PHE A 80 -6.11 -3.97 30.68
N LYS A 81 -6.13 -3.44 29.43
CA LYS A 81 -5.98 -2.02 29.10
C LYS A 81 -6.99 -1.63 28.02
N LEU A 82 -7.32 -0.35 27.92
CA LEU A 82 -8.20 0.19 26.88
C LEU A 82 -7.68 -0.11 25.47
N SER A 83 -6.37 -0.10 25.28
CA SER A 83 -5.72 -0.46 24.01
C SER A 83 -5.93 -1.92 23.59
N ARG A 84 -6.40 -2.80 24.47
CA ARG A 84 -6.81 -4.17 24.16
C ARG A 84 -8.24 -4.24 23.66
N PHE A 85 -9.11 -3.35 24.14
CA PHE A 85 -10.51 -3.26 23.74
C PHE A 85 -10.67 -2.63 22.34
N GLY A 86 -10.03 -1.50 22.08
CA GLY A 86 -10.04 -0.84 20.78
C GLY A 86 -8.67 -0.30 20.40
N ARG A 87 -8.53 0.22 19.18
CA ARG A 87 -7.25 0.69 18.63
C ARG A 87 -7.20 2.17 18.41
N ASN A 88 -8.32 2.75 18.07
CA ASN A 88 -8.53 4.16 17.88
C ASN A 88 -9.77 4.56 18.67
N ALA A 89 -9.93 5.86 18.86
CA ALA A 89 -11.05 6.41 19.60
C ALA A 89 -12.41 5.95 19.05
N ALA A 90 -12.56 5.93 17.73
CA ALA A 90 -13.82 5.55 17.10
C ALA A 90 -14.19 4.09 17.35
N ASP A 91 -13.23 3.15 17.25
CA ASP A 91 -13.47 1.73 17.51
C ASP A 91 -13.85 1.50 18.98
N VAL A 92 -13.16 2.18 19.92
CA VAL A 92 -13.46 2.09 21.35
C VAL A 92 -14.87 2.62 21.62
N LEU A 93 -15.20 3.82 21.13
CA LEU A 93 -16.49 4.44 21.35
C LEU A 93 -17.65 3.65 20.75
N ASN A 94 -17.50 3.19 19.50
CA ASN A 94 -18.53 2.38 18.85
C ASN A 94 -18.76 1.05 19.56
N SER A 95 -17.67 0.37 19.95
CA SER A 95 -17.77 -0.91 20.66
C SER A 95 -18.33 -0.72 22.07
N LEU A 96 -17.95 0.38 22.76
CA LEU A 96 -18.47 0.72 24.06
C LEU A 96 -19.98 1.05 24.01
N GLN A 97 -20.39 1.89 23.06
CA GLN A 97 -21.80 2.20 22.84
C GLN A 97 -22.60 0.92 22.58
N PHE A 98 -22.09 0.07 21.68
CA PHE A 98 -22.74 -1.20 21.38
C PHE A 98 -22.97 -2.05 22.64
N ILE A 99 -21.95 -2.31 23.47
CA ILE A 99 -22.13 -3.12 24.69
C ILE A 99 -23.03 -2.45 25.73
N GLN A 100 -22.99 -1.11 25.82
CA GLN A 100 -23.86 -0.34 26.72
C GLN A 100 -25.33 -0.36 26.29
N ASP A 101 -25.63 -0.43 25.00
CA ASP A 101 -27.01 -0.58 24.49
C ASP A 101 -27.65 -1.90 24.99
N TYR A 102 -26.80 -2.91 25.31
CA TYR A 102 -27.22 -4.18 25.95
C TYR A 102 -27.00 -4.18 27.48
N GLY A 103 -26.79 -3.02 28.10
CA GLY A 103 -26.60 -2.91 29.54
C GLY A 103 -25.27 -3.44 30.10
N VAL A 104 -24.31 -3.73 29.22
CA VAL A 104 -22.99 -4.26 29.60
C VAL A 104 -21.96 -3.13 29.72
N ASN A 105 -21.17 -3.15 30.77
CA ASN A 105 -20.14 -2.14 31.05
C ASN A 105 -18.72 -2.67 30.81
N LEU A 106 -17.81 -1.78 30.44
CA LEU A 106 -16.39 -2.06 30.25
C LEU A 106 -15.59 -1.68 31.50
N VAL A 107 -14.71 -2.58 31.93
CA VAL A 107 -13.71 -2.30 32.97
C VAL A 107 -12.31 -2.57 32.41
N CYS A 108 -11.45 -1.55 32.44
CA CYS A 108 -10.03 -1.65 32.10
C CYS A 108 -9.26 -1.72 33.42
N VAL A 109 -8.76 -2.90 33.78
CA VAL A 109 -8.24 -3.17 35.11
C VAL A 109 -6.95 -2.40 35.40
N GLU A 110 -6.03 -2.34 34.43
CA GLU A 110 -4.75 -1.64 34.61
C GLU A 110 -4.90 -0.11 34.56
N ASP A 111 -5.79 0.36 33.68
CA ASP A 111 -6.03 1.80 33.53
C ASP A 111 -6.96 2.36 34.63
N GLY A 112 -7.56 1.48 35.46
CA GLY A 112 -8.48 1.88 36.52
C GLY A 112 -9.81 2.47 36.01
N ILE A 113 -10.20 2.15 34.78
CA ILE A 113 -11.37 2.73 34.09
C ILE A 113 -12.56 1.81 34.22
N ASP A 114 -13.70 2.35 34.64
CA ASP A 114 -14.96 1.63 34.78
C ASP A 114 -16.07 2.45 34.09
N SER A 115 -16.57 1.96 32.97
CA SER A 115 -17.57 2.66 32.15
C SER A 115 -18.96 2.74 32.78
N SER A 116 -19.21 1.99 33.88
CA SER A 116 -20.47 2.11 34.64
C SER A 116 -20.57 3.45 35.38
N LYS A 117 -19.46 4.17 35.52
CA LYS A 117 -19.36 5.47 36.17
C LYS A 117 -19.19 6.58 35.15
N ASP A 118 -19.78 7.74 35.36
CA ASP A 118 -19.70 8.89 34.45
C ASP A 118 -18.26 9.39 34.29
N SER A 119 -17.45 9.33 35.35
CA SER A 119 -16.01 9.61 35.27
C SER A 119 -15.26 8.67 34.33
N GLY A 120 -15.66 7.39 34.29
CA GLY A 120 -15.08 6.40 33.40
C GLY A 120 -15.38 6.66 31.93
N LYS A 121 -16.61 7.04 31.60
CA LYS A 121 -17.01 7.41 30.24
C LYS A 121 -16.21 8.57 29.70
N LEU A 122 -16.08 9.65 30.50
CA LEU A 122 -15.30 10.82 30.13
C LEU A 122 -13.81 10.44 29.94
N THR A 123 -13.27 9.66 30.87
CA THR A 123 -11.87 9.21 30.82
C THR A 123 -11.60 8.37 29.56
N ILE A 124 -12.49 7.45 29.21
CA ILE A 124 -12.37 6.64 27.98
C ILE A 124 -12.32 7.55 26.75
N THR A 125 -13.21 8.54 26.67
CA THR A 125 -13.26 9.47 25.53
C THR A 125 -11.97 10.27 25.40
N VAL A 126 -11.47 10.81 26.52
CA VAL A 126 -10.22 11.59 26.52
C VAL A 126 -9.00 10.73 26.18
N LEU A 127 -8.86 9.57 26.83
CA LEU A 127 -7.73 8.66 26.54
C LEU A 127 -7.73 8.16 25.11
N SER A 128 -8.91 7.90 24.53
CA SER A 128 -9.04 7.51 23.14
C SER A 128 -8.58 8.60 22.18
N ALA A 129 -8.95 9.86 22.47
CA ALA A 129 -8.51 11.01 21.67
C ALA A 129 -6.99 11.23 21.78
N VAL A 130 -6.42 11.11 22.98
CA VAL A 130 -4.96 11.22 23.20
C VAL A 130 -4.21 10.11 22.45
N ALA A 131 -4.68 8.87 22.51
CA ALA A 131 -4.06 7.75 21.79
C ALA A 131 -4.09 7.93 20.26
N GLU A 132 -5.12 8.59 19.72
CA GLU A 132 -5.19 8.92 18.30
C GLU A 132 -4.16 9.98 17.91
N ILE A 133 -4.04 11.04 18.71
CA ILE A 133 -3.03 12.09 18.53
C ILE A 133 -1.61 11.52 18.60
N GLU A 134 -1.32 10.65 19.57
CA GLU A 134 -0.02 9.99 19.68
C GLU A 134 0.30 9.15 18.43
N ARG A 135 -0.69 8.41 17.92
CA ARG A 135 -0.52 7.62 16.69
C ARG A 135 -0.22 8.50 15.48
N GLU A 136 -0.91 9.61 15.33
CA GLU A 136 -0.64 10.58 14.26
C GLU A 136 0.76 11.17 14.38
N ASN A 137 1.19 11.53 15.59
CA ASN A 137 2.53 12.04 15.85
C ASN A 137 3.62 11.01 15.50
N ILE A 138 3.45 9.74 15.85
CA ILE A 138 4.37 8.66 15.50
C ILE A 138 4.46 8.50 13.97
N LEU A 139 3.34 8.61 13.25
CA LEU A 139 3.34 8.56 11.79
C LEU A 139 4.11 9.73 11.19
N VAL A 140 3.89 10.95 11.67
CA VAL A 140 4.61 12.15 11.22
C VAL A 140 6.11 11.99 11.46
N GLN A 141 6.53 11.63 12.68
CA GLN A 141 7.94 11.41 13.03
C GLN A 141 8.58 10.31 12.16
N THR A 142 7.85 9.23 11.89
CA THR A 142 8.33 8.14 11.03
C THR A 142 8.53 8.62 9.60
N MET A 143 7.61 9.44 9.07
CA MET A 143 7.71 10.00 7.73
C MET A 143 8.87 10.99 7.63
N GLU A 144 9.05 11.84 8.61
CA GLU A 144 10.17 12.79 8.66
C GLU A 144 11.51 12.07 8.79
N GLY A 145 11.60 11.05 9.64
CA GLY A 145 12.80 10.21 9.74
C GLY A 145 13.17 9.53 8.42
N ARG A 146 12.17 9.05 7.66
CA ARG A 146 12.40 8.51 6.31
C ARG A 146 12.84 9.58 5.32
N LYS A 147 12.23 10.77 5.38
CA LYS A 147 12.61 11.92 4.54
C LYS A 147 14.05 12.35 4.82
N GLN A 148 14.43 12.41 6.10
CA GLN A 148 15.79 12.73 6.50
C GLN A 148 16.79 11.67 6.02
N LYS A 149 16.45 10.38 6.16
CA LYS A 149 17.25 9.27 5.66
C LYS A 149 17.48 9.36 4.14
N ALA A 150 16.46 9.78 3.37
CA ALA A 150 16.61 10.02 1.93
C ALA A 150 17.52 11.21 1.62
N ARG A 151 17.46 12.30 2.40
CA ARG A 151 18.38 13.45 2.25
C ARG A 151 19.83 13.07 2.52
N GLU A 152 20.06 12.09 3.39
CA GLU A 152 21.38 11.53 3.66
C GLU A 152 21.86 10.54 2.58
N GLY A 153 21.14 10.41 1.48
CA GLY A 153 21.48 9.50 0.39
C GLY A 153 21.31 8.01 0.71
N LYS A 154 20.64 7.68 1.81
CA LYS A 154 20.41 6.30 2.25
C LYS A 154 19.14 5.72 1.66
N TRP A 155 19.16 4.42 1.37
CA TRP A 155 17.97 3.71 0.88
C TRP A 155 16.88 3.58 1.96
N ASN A 156 15.66 3.92 1.60
CA ASN A 156 14.52 3.97 2.53
C ASN A 156 13.82 2.61 2.76
N GLY A 157 14.51 1.53 2.51
CA GLY A 157 13.99 0.19 2.73
C GLY A 157 13.13 -0.33 1.58
N GLY A 158 12.60 -1.54 1.76
CA GLY A 158 12.00 -2.29 0.69
C GLY A 158 13.04 -3.08 -0.10
N GLN A 159 12.59 -3.71 -1.16
CA GLN A 159 13.46 -4.49 -2.05
C GLN A 159 14.39 -3.55 -2.82
N ALA A 160 15.66 -3.96 -2.97
CA ALA A 160 16.60 -3.26 -3.84
C ALA A 160 16.07 -3.22 -5.29
N PRO A 161 16.29 -2.13 -6.04
CA PRO A 161 16.02 -2.09 -7.46
C PRO A 161 16.87 -3.12 -8.20
N PHE A 162 16.37 -3.63 -9.33
CA PHE A 162 17.14 -4.52 -10.19
C PHE A 162 18.46 -3.86 -10.61
N GLY A 163 19.57 -4.58 -10.52
CA GLY A 163 20.92 -4.05 -10.70
C GLY A 163 21.64 -3.67 -9.40
N TYR A 164 20.94 -3.74 -8.27
CA TYR A 164 21.52 -3.47 -6.95
C TYR A 164 21.15 -4.52 -5.93
N ASP A 165 22.04 -4.76 -4.98
CA ASP A 165 21.80 -5.47 -3.73
C ASP A 165 21.69 -4.49 -2.56
N LEU A 166 20.97 -4.86 -1.50
CA LEU A 166 20.78 -4.01 -0.32
C LEU A 166 21.82 -4.36 0.77
N ASP A 167 22.68 -3.43 1.10
CA ASP A 167 23.43 -3.48 2.34
C ASP A 167 22.54 -2.97 3.50
N SER A 168 21.96 -3.91 4.22
CA SER A 168 21.03 -3.62 5.32
C SER A 168 21.71 -2.94 6.51
N ARG A 169 23.03 -3.10 6.70
CA ARG A 169 23.78 -2.51 7.82
C ARG A 169 23.92 -1.02 7.64
N ASN A 170 24.33 -0.59 6.46
CA ASN A 170 24.53 0.81 6.12
C ASN A 170 23.30 1.46 5.50
N SER A 171 22.27 0.68 5.18
CA SER A 171 21.09 1.13 4.43
C SER A 171 21.45 1.76 3.09
N THR A 172 22.42 1.19 2.38
CA THR A 172 22.90 1.62 1.07
C THR A 172 22.65 0.54 0.02
N LEU A 173 22.66 0.94 -1.24
CA LEU A 173 22.60 0.03 -2.37
C LEU A 173 24.03 -0.26 -2.83
N VAL A 174 24.33 -1.51 -3.18
CA VAL A 174 25.60 -1.97 -3.72
C VAL A 174 25.32 -2.50 -5.13
N VAL A 175 26.14 -2.15 -6.10
CA VAL A 175 25.97 -2.61 -7.49
C VAL A 175 26.11 -4.13 -7.56
N ASN A 176 25.15 -4.76 -8.20
CA ASN A 176 25.21 -6.16 -8.57
C ASN A 176 25.61 -6.23 -10.05
N GLU A 177 26.88 -6.55 -10.32
CA GLU A 177 27.43 -6.45 -11.68
C GLU A 177 26.69 -7.29 -12.72
N GLU A 178 26.22 -8.49 -12.37
CA GLU A 178 25.46 -9.36 -13.30
C GLU A 178 24.16 -8.68 -13.75
N GLU A 179 23.44 -8.09 -12.81
CA GLU A 179 22.19 -7.37 -13.09
C GLU A 179 22.44 -5.98 -13.68
N ALA A 180 23.53 -5.32 -13.27
CA ALA A 180 23.91 -3.99 -13.75
C ALA A 180 24.29 -4.02 -15.24
N GLU A 181 24.94 -5.08 -15.71
CA GLU A 181 25.20 -5.28 -17.14
C GLU A 181 23.89 -5.30 -17.94
N ILE A 182 22.89 -5.99 -17.44
CA ILE A 182 21.56 -6.04 -18.10
C ILE A 182 20.91 -4.65 -18.10
N VAL A 183 21.04 -3.88 -17.00
CA VAL A 183 20.56 -2.50 -16.95
C VAL A 183 21.24 -1.64 -18.02
N ARG A 184 22.56 -1.70 -18.16
CA ARG A 184 23.30 -0.99 -19.19
C ARG A 184 22.83 -1.38 -20.60
N ILE A 185 22.61 -2.67 -20.87
CA ILE A 185 22.05 -3.15 -22.14
C ILE A 185 20.65 -2.56 -22.38
N ILE A 186 19.79 -2.50 -21.37
CA ILE A 186 18.45 -1.92 -21.49
C ILE A 186 18.52 -0.46 -21.93
N TYR A 187 19.37 0.35 -21.28
CA TYR A 187 19.54 1.75 -21.62
C TYR A 187 20.17 1.92 -23.01
N ASP A 188 21.24 1.18 -23.33
CA ASP A 188 21.89 1.21 -24.66
C ASP A 188 20.87 0.92 -25.76
N ARG A 189 20.14 -0.20 -25.67
CA ARG A 189 19.12 -0.58 -26.66
C ARG A 189 17.98 0.42 -26.73
N PHE A 190 17.57 0.97 -25.62
CA PHE A 190 16.50 1.95 -25.61
C PHE A 190 16.90 3.29 -26.22
N VAL A 191 18.12 3.78 -25.95
CA VAL A 191 18.60 5.11 -26.40
C VAL A 191 19.09 5.05 -27.86
N HIS A 192 19.95 4.09 -28.18
CA HIS A 192 20.69 4.05 -29.46
C HIS A 192 20.01 3.22 -30.55
N THR A 193 18.90 2.55 -30.30
CA THR A 193 18.13 1.81 -31.30
C THR A 193 16.66 2.21 -31.31
N ASP A 194 15.88 1.81 -32.31
CA ASP A 194 14.43 2.06 -32.33
C ASP A 194 13.62 1.09 -31.48
N MET A 195 14.27 0.30 -30.63
CA MET A 195 13.59 -0.65 -29.76
C MET A 195 12.77 0.05 -28.69
N GLY A 196 11.49 -0.33 -28.59
CA GLY A 196 10.63 0.01 -27.46
C GLY A 196 10.76 -1.02 -26.32
N ALA A 197 10.09 -0.77 -25.18
CA ALA A 197 10.19 -1.64 -24.01
C ALA A 197 9.81 -3.12 -24.29
N ASP A 198 8.82 -3.37 -25.16
CA ASP A 198 8.40 -4.73 -25.52
C ASP A 198 9.46 -5.44 -26.38
N ALA A 199 10.08 -4.72 -27.31
CA ALA A 199 11.15 -5.27 -28.14
C ALA A 199 12.39 -5.61 -27.29
N ILE A 200 12.72 -4.76 -26.29
CA ILE A 200 13.81 -5.02 -25.34
C ILE A 200 13.50 -6.25 -24.46
N CYS A 201 12.26 -6.40 -23.99
CA CYS A 201 11.86 -7.61 -23.27
C CYS A 201 12.09 -8.87 -24.09
N ASN A 202 11.64 -8.87 -25.35
CA ASN A 202 11.80 -10.01 -26.24
C ASN A 202 13.28 -10.30 -26.51
N TYR A 203 14.10 -9.24 -26.74
CA TYR A 203 15.53 -9.35 -26.94
C TYR A 203 16.23 -10.02 -25.75
N LEU A 204 15.95 -9.59 -24.53
CA LEU A 204 16.55 -10.14 -23.31
C LEU A 204 16.11 -11.59 -23.09
N ASN A 205 14.82 -11.87 -23.22
CA ASN A 205 14.25 -13.20 -22.99
C ASN A 205 14.74 -14.20 -24.02
N GLN A 206 14.85 -13.83 -25.30
CA GLN A 206 15.37 -14.71 -26.37
C GLN A 206 16.86 -15.05 -26.22
N ARG A 207 17.63 -14.15 -25.60
CA ARG A 207 19.04 -14.37 -25.29
C ARG A 207 19.30 -15.10 -23.98
N GLY A 208 18.24 -15.50 -23.27
CA GLY A 208 18.33 -16.27 -22.04
C GLY A 208 18.71 -15.47 -20.81
N TYR A 209 18.67 -14.13 -20.88
CA TYR A 209 18.84 -13.32 -19.68
C TYR A 209 17.70 -13.59 -18.70
N THR A 210 18.03 -13.74 -17.42
CA THR A 210 17.07 -14.04 -16.37
C THR A 210 17.24 -13.04 -15.23
N LYS A 211 16.19 -12.85 -14.45
CA LYS A 211 16.22 -12.06 -13.20
C LYS A 211 16.20 -12.99 -12.00
N LYS A 212 16.79 -12.57 -10.87
CA LYS A 212 16.70 -13.31 -9.61
C LYS A 212 15.24 -13.51 -9.18
N LYS A 213 14.93 -14.68 -8.67
CA LYS A 213 13.61 -15.00 -8.10
C LYS A 213 13.34 -14.15 -6.87
N VAL A 214 12.19 -13.49 -6.83
CA VAL A 214 11.76 -12.71 -5.67
C VAL A 214 10.58 -13.41 -5.00
N ARG A 215 10.75 -13.82 -3.74
CA ARG A 215 9.69 -14.33 -2.85
C ARG A 215 8.73 -15.32 -3.52
N GLY A 216 9.25 -16.43 -4.07
CA GLY A 216 8.39 -17.51 -4.59
C GLY A 216 7.75 -17.26 -5.94
N HIS A 217 8.02 -16.15 -6.62
CA HIS A 217 7.63 -15.96 -8.01
C HIS A 217 8.64 -16.65 -8.93
N GLU A 218 8.19 -17.70 -9.61
CA GLU A 218 9.03 -18.50 -10.52
C GLU A 218 9.31 -17.82 -11.87
N LEU A 219 8.72 -16.68 -12.15
CA LEU A 219 8.82 -16.00 -13.42
C LEU A 219 10.18 -15.31 -13.58
N ASN A 220 11.07 -15.94 -14.30
CA ASN A 220 12.44 -15.46 -14.55
C ASN A 220 12.56 -14.53 -15.76
N TYR A 221 11.48 -14.30 -16.50
CA TYR A 221 11.48 -13.49 -17.71
C TYR A 221 11.31 -12.00 -17.44
N PHE A 222 11.80 -11.18 -18.36
CA PHE A 222 11.61 -9.73 -18.35
C PHE A 222 10.23 -9.38 -18.91
N ALA A 223 9.51 -8.53 -18.20
CA ALA A 223 8.22 -8.00 -18.61
C ALA A 223 8.33 -6.48 -18.84
N ARG A 224 7.52 -5.94 -19.75
CA ARG A 224 7.47 -4.50 -20.06
C ARG A 224 7.46 -3.61 -18.82
N GLY A 225 6.67 -3.98 -17.81
CA GLY A 225 6.55 -3.20 -16.56
C GLY A 225 7.87 -3.05 -15.81
N LEU A 226 8.77 -4.03 -15.87
CA LEU A 226 10.10 -3.95 -15.28
C LEU A 226 11.00 -2.99 -16.07
N ILE A 227 11.05 -3.15 -17.41
CA ILE A 227 11.82 -2.25 -18.26
C ILE A 227 11.39 -0.78 -18.06
N MET A 228 10.08 -0.54 -18.03
CA MET A 228 9.55 0.80 -17.79
C MET A 228 9.92 1.35 -16.41
N LYS A 229 9.93 0.51 -15.37
CA LYS A 229 10.39 0.90 -14.02
C LYS A 229 11.89 1.21 -13.99
N ILE A 230 12.70 0.45 -14.73
CA ILE A 230 14.15 0.71 -14.84
C ILE A 230 14.39 2.06 -15.52
N LEU A 231 13.78 2.31 -16.66
CA LEU A 231 13.95 3.57 -17.40
C LEU A 231 13.41 4.82 -16.66
N ASP A 232 12.49 4.65 -15.69
CA ASP A 232 11.88 5.76 -14.93
C ASP A 232 12.57 6.06 -13.60
N ASN A 233 13.44 5.18 -13.15
CA ASN A 233 13.97 5.28 -11.80
C ASN A 233 15.31 6.03 -11.77
N PRO A 234 15.40 7.22 -11.12
CA PRO A 234 16.64 7.97 -11.03
C PRO A 234 17.71 7.29 -10.17
N VAL A 235 17.41 6.19 -9.50
CA VAL A 235 18.39 5.43 -8.72
C VAL A 235 19.58 4.97 -9.58
N TYR A 236 19.36 4.73 -10.86
CA TYR A 236 20.43 4.29 -11.77
C TYR A 236 21.46 5.38 -12.08
N THR A 237 21.14 6.65 -11.80
CA THR A 237 22.07 7.78 -11.87
C THR A 237 22.68 8.16 -10.50
N GLY A 238 22.61 7.25 -9.53
CA GLY A 238 23.14 7.52 -8.19
C GLY A 238 22.23 8.42 -7.32
N LYS A 239 20.96 8.63 -7.69
CA LYS A 239 20.05 9.52 -6.95
C LYS A 239 18.97 8.73 -6.20
N ILE A 240 18.61 9.18 -5.01
CA ILE A 240 17.51 8.64 -4.21
C ILE A 240 16.27 9.51 -4.38
N ALA A 241 15.18 8.92 -4.83
CA ALA A 241 13.87 9.58 -4.93
C ALA A 241 12.95 9.10 -3.82
N TYR A 242 12.45 10.03 -3.00
CA TYR A 242 11.51 9.74 -1.91
C TYR A 242 10.23 10.54 -2.05
N GLY A 243 9.08 9.87 -1.87
CA GLY A 243 7.79 10.54 -1.90
C GLY A 243 7.12 10.59 -3.28
N LYS A 244 7.63 9.91 -4.31
CA LYS A 244 6.99 9.85 -5.66
C LYS A 244 5.52 9.39 -5.65
N ASN A 245 5.11 8.73 -4.57
CA ASN A 245 3.73 8.28 -4.41
C ASN A 245 3.23 8.71 -3.04
N VAL A 246 2.10 9.36 -3.02
CA VAL A 246 1.38 9.77 -1.82
C VAL A 246 0.11 8.95 -1.70
N THR A 247 -0.25 8.60 -0.49
CA THR A 247 -1.52 7.92 -0.21
C THR A 247 -2.54 8.98 0.16
N GLU A 248 -3.56 9.15 -0.66
CA GLU A 248 -4.65 10.09 -0.45
C GLU A 248 -5.92 9.36 -0.05
N LYS A 249 -6.68 9.94 0.87
CA LYS A 249 -8.00 9.43 1.24
C LYS A 249 -8.99 9.65 0.09
N VAL A 250 -9.78 8.63 -0.22
CA VAL A 250 -10.84 8.76 -1.23
C VAL A 250 -11.99 9.57 -0.63
N LYS A 251 -12.35 10.67 -1.28
CA LYS A 251 -13.47 11.52 -0.83
C LYS A 251 -14.78 10.72 -0.79
N GLY A 252 -15.52 10.88 0.28
CA GLY A 252 -16.81 10.18 0.47
C GLY A 252 -16.70 8.78 1.07
N THR A 253 -15.49 8.29 1.37
CA THR A 253 -15.28 7.01 2.04
C THR A 253 -14.59 7.21 3.40
N ARG A 254 -14.86 6.29 4.36
CA ARG A 254 -14.23 6.37 5.70
C ARG A 254 -12.80 5.83 5.70
N ASP A 255 -12.54 4.72 4.98
CA ASP A 255 -11.31 3.93 5.14
C ASP A 255 -10.65 3.56 3.79
N GLU A 256 -11.09 4.16 2.68
CA GLU A 256 -10.48 3.91 1.39
C GLU A 256 -9.38 4.93 1.09
N TYR A 257 -8.25 4.42 0.65
CA TYR A 257 -7.07 5.19 0.28
C TYR A 257 -6.60 4.78 -1.10
N ARG A 258 -6.24 5.77 -1.91
CA ARG A 258 -5.63 5.53 -3.22
C ARG A 258 -4.19 6.03 -3.23
N ARG A 259 -3.36 5.35 -4.00
CA ARG A 259 -1.98 5.75 -4.24
C ARG A 259 -1.94 6.66 -5.46
N VAL A 260 -1.48 7.88 -5.28
CA VAL A 260 -1.35 8.89 -6.34
C VAL A 260 0.12 9.21 -6.56
N LYS A 261 0.52 9.34 -7.82
CA LYS A 261 1.86 9.85 -8.15
C LYS A 261 1.88 11.37 -7.98
N THR A 262 2.97 11.88 -7.43
CA THR A 262 3.23 13.32 -7.34
C THR A 262 4.54 13.65 -8.02
N ASP A 263 4.60 14.85 -8.58
CA ASP A 263 5.84 15.42 -9.12
C ASP A 263 6.63 16.17 -8.03
N ASP A 264 5.98 16.50 -6.91
CA ASP A 264 6.63 17.07 -5.72
C ASP A 264 7.18 15.94 -4.84
N TYR A 265 8.39 15.50 -5.14
CA TYR A 265 9.10 14.47 -4.38
C TYR A 265 10.56 14.92 -4.12
N LEU A 266 11.12 14.42 -3.02
CA LEU A 266 12.51 14.65 -2.69
C LEU A 266 13.41 13.84 -3.63
N LEU A 267 14.35 14.52 -4.28
CA LEU A 267 15.45 13.91 -5.02
C LEU A 267 16.76 14.34 -4.34
N ALA A 268 17.57 13.38 -3.92
CA ALA A 268 18.86 13.62 -3.26
C ALA A 268 19.94 12.72 -3.88
N ASP A 269 21.19 13.13 -3.76
CA ASP A 269 22.32 12.29 -4.16
C ASP A 269 22.40 11.08 -3.23
N GLY A 270 22.49 9.91 -3.82
CA GLY A 270 22.61 8.64 -3.10
C GLY A 270 24.05 8.34 -2.71
N LEU A 271 24.23 7.51 -1.68
CA LEU A 271 25.55 6.98 -1.30
C LEU A 271 25.99 5.80 -2.19
N HIS A 272 25.15 5.37 -3.12
CA HIS A 272 25.40 4.25 -4.01
C HIS A 272 25.98 4.72 -5.34
N GLU A 273 26.72 3.83 -5.98
CA GLU A 273 27.30 4.05 -7.30
C GLU A 273 26.25 4.05 -8.40
N ALA A 274 26.39 4.95 -9.37
CA ALA A 274 25.54 5.00 -10.55
C ALA A 274 25.86 3.86 -11.51
N ILE A 275 24.85 3.21 -12.07
CA ILE A 275 25.01 2.20 -13.14
C ILE A 275 25.03 2.87 -14.52
N VAL A 276 24.32 3.99 -14.65
CA VAL A 276 24.13 4.73 -15.90
C VAL A 276 24.44 6.20 -15.64
N ASP A 277 25.10 6.85 -16.60
CA ASP A 277 25.34 8.28 -16.55
C ASP A 277 24.06 9.10 -16.74
N GLU A 278 24.09 10.35 -16.30
CA GLU A 278 22.91 11.24 -16.31
C GLU A 278 22.47 11.57 -17.74
N GLU A 279 23.42 11.69 -18.68
CA GLU A 279 23.14 12.02 -20.09
C GLU A 279 22.34 10.88 -20.76
N THR A 280 22.76 9.65 -20.59
CA THR A 280 22.04 8.45 -21.09
C THR A 280 20.65 8.32 -20.48
N TRP A 281 20.53 8.60 -19.19
CA TRP A 281 19.24 8.56 -18.48
C TRP A 281 18.29 9.65 -19.00
N GLU A 282 18.75 10.87 -19.20
CA GLU A 282 17.94 11.96 -19.76
C GLU A 282 17.53 11.68 -21.20
N ALA A 283 18.45 11.18 -22.04
CA ALA A 283 18.12 10.77 -23.40
C ALA A 283 17.01 9.70 -23.45
N ALA A 284 17.08 8.72 -22.54
CA ALA A 284 16.01 7.72 -22.37
C ALA A 284 14.68 8.33 -21.97
N ARG A 285 14.73 9.31 -21.04
CA ARG A 285 13.54 10.01 -20.54
C ARG A 285 12.88 10.86 -21.64
N GLU A 286 13.67 11.58 -22.43
CA GLU A 286 13.17 12.36 -23.57
C GLU A 286 12.54 11.47 -24.64
N LYS A 287 13.24 10.37 -25.00
CA LYS A 287 12.68 9.41 -25.93
C LYS A 287 11.35 8.86 -25.44
N ARG A 288 11.23 8.57 -24.14
CA ARG A 288 9.97 8.13 -23.53
C ARG A 288 8.86 9.17 -23.61
N LYS A 289 9.15 10.44 -23.35
CA LYS A 289 8.17 11.53 -23.49
C LYS A 289 7.64 11.59 -24.93
N ARG A 290 8.55 11.54 -25.90
CA ARG A 290 8.23 11.58 -27.33
C ARG A 290 7.41 10.38 -27.81
N THR A 291 7.74 9.18 -27.32
CA THR A 291 7.05 7.93 -27.71
C THR A 291 5.83 7.61 -26.87
N GLY A 292 5.73 8.17 -25.66
CA GLY A 292 4.64 7.96 -24.70
C GLY A 292 3.36 8.76 -25.01
N VAL A 293 3.44 9.74 -25.91
CA VAL A 293 2.26 10.50 -26.37
C VAL A 293 1.47 9.64 -27.33
N ARG A 294 0.52 8.87 -26.82
CA ARG A 294 -0.33 8.02 -27.67
C ARG A 294 -1.43 7.36 -26.89
N PHE A 295 -2.47 6.85 -27.47
CA PHE A 295 -2.88 6.40 -28.75
C PHE A 295 -4.40 6.37 -28.88
N VAL A 296 -4.88 6.93 -29.91
CA VAL A 296 -6.16 6.58 -30.48
C VAL A 296 -6.06 5.16 -31.02
N LYS A 297 -6.96 4.25 -30.68
CA LYS A 297 -7.09 2.96 -31.35
C LYS A 297 -7.34 3.21 -32.83
N THR A 298 -6.37 2.90 -33.67
CA THR A 298 -6.42 3.17 -35.09
C THR A 298 -6.83 1.97 -35.92
N HIS A 299 -7.27 0.89 -35.27
CA HIS A 299 -7.70 -0.31 -36.00
C HIS A 299 -9.22 -0.39 -36.07
N SER A 300 -9.75 -0.24 -37.30
CA SER A 300 -10.99 -0.89 -37.68
C SER A 300 -10.66 -2.37 -37.95
N LEU A 301 -11.44 -3.29 -37.40
CA LEU A 301 -11.31 -4.73 -37.68
C LEU A 301 -11.62 -5.06 -39.16
N GLU A 302 -12.27 -4.12 -39.86
CA GLU A 302 -12.74 -4.29 -41.24
C GLU A 302 -11.74 -3.74 -42.28
N HIS A 303 -10.85 -2.79 -41.91
CA HIS A 303 -9.95 -2.14 -42.86
C HIS A 303 -8.61 -1.75 -42.22
N GLU A 304 -7.53 -2.18 -42.87
CA GLU A 304 -6.18 -1.82 -42.47
C GLU A 304 -5.76 -0.47 -43.06
N HIS A 305 -5.59 0.52 -42.19
CA HIS A 305 -4.97 1.80 -42.58
C HIS A 305 -3.45 1.71 -42.36
N ILE A 306 -2.74 1.15 -43.32
CA ILE A 306 -1.32 0.76 -43.24
C ILE A 306 -0.40 1.91 -42.85
N LEU A 307 -0.73 3.16 -43.24
CA LEU A 307 0.09 4.34 -43.01
C LEU A 307 -0.28 5.11 -41.75
N THR A 308 -1.19 4.61 -40.93
CA THR A 308 -1.57 5.26 -39.67
C THR A 308 -0.39 5.31 -38.73
N GLY A 309 -0.05 6.53 -38.26
CA GLY A 309 1.10 6.79 -37.39
C GLY A 309 2.43 6.98 -38.15
N LEU A 310 2.47 6.71 -39.43
CA LEU A 310 3.64 6.95 -40.31
C LEU A 310 3.52 8.27 -41.05
N ILE A 311 2.31 8.64 -41.51
CA ILE A 311 2.07 9.88 -42.26
C ILE A 311 1.91 11.07 -41.31
N ARG A 312 2.58 12.15 -41.67
CA ARG A 312 2.44 13.44 -41.02
C ARG A 312 1.91 14.49 -42.02
N CYS A 313 1.08 15.38 -41.50
CA CYS A 313 0.59 16.51 -42.29
C CYS A 313 1.77 17.39 -42.74
N PRO A 314 1.93 17.66 -44.05
CA PRO A 314 3.04 18.51 -44.53
C PRO A 314 2.93 19.97 -44.11
N LEU A 315 1.73 20.42 -43.69
CA LEU A 315 1.48 21.80 -43.28
C LEU A 315 1.75 22.06 -41.80
N CYS A 316 1.36 21.12 -40.91
CA CYS A 316 1.46 21.32 -39.45
C CYS A 316 2.32 20.27 -38.72
N GLY A 317 2.84 19.28 -39.44
CA GLY A 317 3.65 18.19 -38.82
C GLY A 317 2.84 17.22 -37.97
N GLY A 318 1.53 17.42 -37.77
CA GLY A 318 0.67 16.55 -36.99
C GLY A 318 0.53 15.16 -37.60
N GLY A 319 0.39 14.12 -36.73
CA GLY A 319 0.14 12.75 -37.19
C GLY A 319 -1.25 12.66 -37.87
N MET A 320 -1.32 11.96 -39.00
CA MET A 320 -2.57 11.70 -39.69
C MET A 320 -3.11 10.32 -39.34
N SER A 321 -4.42 10.22 -39.14
CA SER A 321 -5.13 8.96 -38.86
C SER A 321 -5.99 8.52 -40.04
N GLY A 322 -6.13 7.23 -40.26
CA GLY A 322 -7.02 6.66 -41.24
C GLY A 322 -8.48 6.91 -40.88
N THR A 323 -9.27 7.33 -41.85
CA THR A 323 -10.69 7.61 -41.70
C THR A 323 -11.47 7.00 -42.86
N VAL A 324 -12.67 6.47 -42.58
CA VAL A 324 -13.59 5.93 -43.58
C VAL A 324 -14.78 6.87 -43.69
N GLN A 325 -15.09 7.30 -44.92
CA GLN A 325 -16.28 8.03 -45.20
C GLN A 325 -17.25 7.16 -46.00
N ARG A 326 -18.39 6.82 -45.39
CA ARG A 326 -19.46 6.05 -46.02
C ARG A 326 -20.46 7.00 -46.65
N ARG A 327 -20.67 6.88 -47.94
CA ARG A 327 -21.68 7.68 -48.67
C ARG A 327 -22.68 6.76 -49.35
N GLN A 328 -23.96 7.07 -49.22
CA GLN A 328 -25.03 6.36 -49.93
C GLN A 328 -25.25 6.99 -51.31
N ASN A 329 -25.26 6.15 -52.32
CA ASN A 329 -25.69 6.59 -53.66
C ASN A 329 -27.21 6.79 -53.66
N LYS A 330 -27.64 8.02 -53.81
CA LYS A 330 -29.07 8.36 -53.78
C LYS A 330 -29.91 7.70 -54.90
N LYS A 331 -29.27 7.23 -55.99
CA LYS A 331 -29.97 6.60 -57.12
C LYS A 331 -30.05 5.07 -56.98
N THR A 332 -29.02 4.44 -56.44
CA THR A 332 -28.96 2.97 -56.33
C THR A 332 -29.21 2.47 -54.91
N GLY A 333 -29.17 3.33 -53.89
CA GLY A 333 -29.29 2.98 -52.50
C GLY A 333 -28.03 2.32 -51.89
N GLU A 334 -27.05 2.03 -52.70
CA GLU A 334 -25.81 1.33 -52.31
C GLU A 334 -24.88 2.28 -51.51
N TYR A 335 -24.16 1.71 -50.56
CA TYR A 335 -23.13 2.42 -49.82
C TYR A 335 -21.76 2.25 -50.41
N LYS A 336 -21.00 3.32 -50.59
CA LYS A 336 -19.62 3.33 -51.00
C LYS A 336 -18.73 3.86 -49.90
N ASP A 337 -17.74 3.07 -49.49
CA ASP A 337 -16.73 3.46 -48.51
C ASP A 337 -15.51 4.03 -49.20
N THR A 338 -15.11 5.23 -48.77
CA THR A 338 -13.88 5.87 -49.24
C THR A 338 -12.92 6.03 -48.06
N PHE A 339 -11.72 5.55 -48.27
CA PHE A 339 -10.65 5.52 -47.26
C PHE A 339 -9.69 6.68 -47.53
N TYR A 340 -9.37 7.44 -46.51
CA TYR A 340 -8.40 8.54 -46.59
C TYR A 340 -7.72 8.78 -45.24
N TYR A 341 -6.63 9.53 -45.28
CA TYR A 341 -5.90 9.95 -44.08
C TYR A 341 -6.22 11.40 -43.79
N ARG A 342 -6.52 11.69 -42.52
CA ARG A 342 -6.89 13.01 -42.04
C ARG A 342 -6.01 13.44 -40.88
#